data_b91f27b08445fb066bbaa4ebf563f616
#
_entry.id   b91f27b08445fb066bbaa4ebf563f616
#
_cell.length_a   1.000
_cell.length_b   1.000
_cell.length_c   1.000
_cell.angle_alpha   90.00
_cell.angle_beta   90.00
_cell.angle_gamma   90.00
#
_symmetry.space_group_name_H-M   'P 1'
#
loop_
_entity.id
_entity.type
_entity.pdbx_description
1 polymer ?
#
loop_
_entity_poly.entity_id
_entity_poly.type
_entity_poly.pdbx_seq_one_letter_code
_entity_poly.pdbx_strand_id
1 'polypeptide(L)'
;MDQYKRILLEKFDSRQKVITELTNLEAILNLPKGTELYISDIHGEFAAFDYILRSCAGILNEKINDCFAATLSQEEKNTLSALVSYPERVLEGVNKEKEWYKSTISQLLTLLSFVAAKYSRSKLRKALPQEYAYIIEELIYSDLTLADKHSYFHTILSYVIELREADPFILGIASSIRRLLIDHLHVVGDIFDRGAGSAQVMDELLQFHSLDIQWGNHDIIWMGAFFGSKACLLNVLRIAARYGYLWDIEKAYGLNIRSLTLFADKTYKANPKFRPILGTRAEEFTAEEILQLEKVHQALAILQFKIETQLMKRRPEFQMGNQILLDNIDYWKNTITIDGKSYSLQNTCFQTIDRAKPSELSSEEKQIVDSMLASFQGSPKMAKHMELLMKKGSMYKVYNHHLLFHGCIPLKPSGEFQPLVLHQAQYAGKELLDFFEYHIRLAAKNKEVGDDLSTDLVWYCWRGQLSPLFGKNKMTTFERYFIEEPETHQEVENEYFSYRNSKKICQLILEEFGLEAKVSRIVNGHTPVKTGKGESPIRGEGLLFVIDGGLCEAYQKKTSTAGYSLLNNSYGFQLVTHQPFQDIQKVVDSPFEQTSLKRVIEDLEDRTLIQSTTIGQNLLEQQQELIQLLHEFYDG
;
A
#
# COMPACT_ATOMS: atom_id res chain seq x y z
N MET A 1 -30.92 -20.84 -25.71
CA MET A 1 -30.85 -19.68 -24.75
C MET A 1 -29.57 -19.82 -23.95
N ASP A 2 -28.72 -18.83 -23.96
CA ASP A 2 -27.44 -18.81 -23.22
C ASP A 2 -27.71 -19.00 -21.72
N GLN A 3 -26.87 -19.76 -21.03
CA GLN A 3 -26.98 -20.02 -19.58
C GLN A 3 -27.04 -18.70 -18.76
N TYR A 4 -26.33 -17.69 -19.20
CA TYR A 4 -26.33 -16.37 -18.59
C TYR A 4 -27.71 -15.66 -18.69
N LYS A 5 -28.31 -15.65 -19.88
CA LYS A 5 -29.67 -15.11 -20.08
C LYS A 5 -30.72 -15.82 -19.22
N ARG A 6 -30.56 -17.12 -19.01
CA ARG A 6 -31.46 -17.88 -18.13
C ARG A 6 -31.37 -17.43 -16.68
N ILE A 7 -30.16 -17.22 -16.18
CA ILE A 7 -29.93 -16.70 -14.81
C ILE A 7 -30.54 -15.30 -14.66
N LEU A 8 -30.38 -14.42 -15.66
CA LEU A 8 -30.98 -13.09 -15.64
C LEU A 8 -32.52 -13.16 -15.61
N LEU A 9 -33.14 -14.03 -16.39
CA LEU A 9 -34.60 -14.24 -16.37
C LEU A 9 -35.09 -14.81 -15.05
N GLU A 10 -34.35 -15.68 -14.40
CA GLU A 10 -34.69 -16.19 -13.06
C GLU A 10 -34.63 -15.07 -12.01
N LYS A 11 -33.65 -14.16 -12.11
CA LYS A 11 -33.49 -13.00 -11.21
C LYS A 11 -34.55 -11.92 -11.47
N PHE A 12 -34.84 -11.64 -12.73
CA PHE A 12 -35.77 -10.61 -13.19
C PHE A 12 -36.98 -11.25 -13.88
N ASP A 13 -37.78 -11.97 -13.09
CA ASP A 13 -38.87 -12.83 -13.54
C ASP A 13 -40.13 -12.06 -14.03
N SER A 14 -40.08 -10.72 -14.04
CA SER A 14 -41.18 -9.90 -14.51
C SER A 14 -40.69 -8.57 -15.11
N ARG A 15 -41.45 -8.07 -16.09
CA ARG A 15 -41.21 -6.76 -16.71
C ARG A 15 -41.04 -5.65 -15.67
N GLN A 16 -41.83 -5.67 -14.61
CA GLN A 16 -41.78 -4.64 -13.56
C GLN A 16 -40.47 -4.70 -12.78
N LYS A 17 -39.93 -5.88 -12.50
CA LYS A 17 -38.60 -6.02 -11.84
C LYS A 17 -37.48 -5.46 -12.71
N VAL A 18 -37.52 -5.70 -14.03
CA VAL A 18 -36.55 -5.13 -14.97
C VAL A 18 -36.59 -3.61 -14.98
N ILE A 19 -37.81 -3.03 -15.11
CA ILE A 19 -38.02 -1.57 -15.12
C ILE A 19 -37.53 -0.95 -13.80
N THR A 20 -37.86 -1.57 -12.67
CA THR A 20 -37.44 -1.09 -11.36
C THR A 20 -35.91 -1.03 -11.26
N GLU A 21 -35.22 -2.10 -11.71
CA GLU A 21 -33.75 -2.13 -11.68
C GLU A 21 -33.13 -1.12 -12.66
N LEU A 22 -33.66 -0.99 -13.87
CA LEU A 22 -33.24 0.05 -14.82
C LEU A 22 -33.33 1.45 -14.22
N THR A 23 -34.46 1.75 -13.54
CA THR A 23 -34.66 3.03 -12.86
C THR A 23 -33.67 3.24 -11.72
N ASN A 24 -33.34 2.17 -10.96
CA ASN A 24 -32.35 2.21 -9.88
C ASN A 24 -30.94 2.46 -10.44
N LEU A 25 -30.55 1.78 -11.52
CA LEU A 25 -29.26 1.97 -12.17
C LEU A 25 -29.12 3.40 -12.69
N GLU A 26 -30.14 3.93 -13.37
CA GLU A 26 -30.16 5.30 -13.86
C GLU A 26 -30.00 6.32 -12.72
N ALA A 27 -30.70 6.11 -11.60
CA ALA A 27 -30.56 6.98 -10.43
C ALA A 27 -29.14 6.94 -9.84
N ILE A 28 -28.49 5.76 -9.80
CA ILE A 28 -27.12 5.60 -9.30
C ILE A 28 -26.13 6.28 -10.25
N LEU A 29 -26.26 6.09 -11.57
CA LEU A 29 -25.37 6.65 -12.59
C LEU A 29 -25.29 8.18 -12.55
N ASN A 30 -26.37 8.84 -12.11
CA ASN A 30 -26.46 10.30 -11.98
C ASN A 30 -25.99 10.85 -10.62
N LEU A 31 -25.56 9.99 -9.68
CA LEU A 31 -24.96 10.46 -8.43
C LEU A 31 -23.52 10.92 -8.63
N PRO A 32 -23.03 11.83 -7.77
CA PRO A 32 -21.63 12.22 -7.79
C PRO A 32 -20.69 11.05 -7.49
N LYS A 33 -19.53 11.05 -8.16
CA LYS A 33 -18.43 10.13 -7.88
C LYS A 33 -18.05 10.16 -6.39
N GLY A 34 -17.77 9.00 -5.80
CA GLY A 34 -17.20 8.88 -4.45
C GLY A 34 -15.77 9.43 -4.35
N THR A 35 -15.27 9.53 -3.14
CA THR A 35 -13.91 10.00 -2.90
C THR A 35 -12.93 8.82 -2.87
N GLU A 36 -11.89 8.89 -3.66
CA GLU A 36 -10.76 7.97 -3.68
C GLU A 36 -9.59 8.56 -2.88
N LEU A 37 -8.94 7.71 -2.11
CA LEU A 37 -7.70 8.03 -1.40
C LEU A 37 -6.55 7.23 -2.00
N TYR A 38 -5.47 7.90 -2.35
CA TYR A 38 -4.23 7.27 -2.85
C TYR A 38 -3.13 7.46 -1.80
N ILE A 39 -2.45 6.39 -1.45
CA ILE A 39 -1.33 6.36 -0.51
C ILE A 39 -0.24 5.43 -1.05
N SER A 40 1.02 5.71 -0.75
CA SER A 40 2.17 4.97 -1.24
C SER A 40 3.26 4.92 -0.19
N ASP A 41 4.20 3.96 -0.32
CA ASP A 41 5.45 3.89 0.45
C ASP A 41 5.21 3.95 1.98
N ILE A 42 4.27 3.12 2.44
CA ILE A 42 3.85 3.04 3.84
C ILE A 42 4.98 2.51 4.73
N HIS A 43 5.76 1.54 4.20
CA HIS A 43 6.95 1.01 4.83
C HIS A 43 6.77 0.61 6.31
N GLY A 44 5.65 -0.02 6.65
CA GLY A 44 5.39 -0.49 8.00
C GLY A 44 5.18 0.61 9.04
N GLU A 45 5.00 1.86 8.65
CA GLU A 45 4.69 2.98 9.54
C GLU A 45 3.20 2.98 9.91
N PHE A 46 2.81 1.96 10.69
CA PHE A 46 1.40 1.69 11.01
C PHE A 46 0.69 2.88 11.66
N ALA A 47 1.31 3.54 12.62
CA ALA A 47 0.64 4.62 13.37
C ALA A 47 0.29 5.82 12.47
N ALA A 48 1.18 6.20 11.56
CA ALA A 48 0.93 7.27 10.59
C ALA A 48 -0.12 6.85 9.56
N PHE A 49 -0.05 5.62 9.08
CA PHE A 49 -1.02 5.05 8.14
C PHE A 49 -2.43 4.97 8.76
N ASP A 50 -2.56 4.43 9.97
CA ASP A 50 -3.82 4.34 10.71
C ASP A 50 -4.44 5.72 10.91
N TYR A 51 -3.63 6.71 11.29
CA TYR A 51 -4.08 8.10 11.43
C TYR A 51 -4.62 8.67 10.10
N ILE A 52 -3.91 8.46 8.98
CA ILE A 52 -4.37 8.93 7.65
C ILE A 52 -5.72 8.30 7.29
N LEU A 53 -5.89 7.00 7.52
CA LEU A 53 -7.15 6.31 7.25
C LEU A 53 -8.28 6.80 8.18
N ARG A 54 -8.03 6.88 9.49
CA ARG A 54 -9.05 7.24 10.49
C ARG A 54 -9.47 8.70 10.40
N SER A 55 -8.56 9.62 10.06
CA SER A 55 -8.87 11.02 9.77
C SER A 55 -9.40 11.25 8.35
N CYS A 56 -9.47 10.19 7.53
CA CYS A 56 -9.81 10.26 6.11
C CYS A 56 -8.95 11.30 5.36
N ALA A 57 -7.64 11.29 5.61
CA ALA A 57 -6.68 12.28 5.08
C ALA A 57 -7.14 13.75 5.34
N GLY A 58 -7.77 13.99 6.50
CA GLY A 58 -8.25 15.30 6.93
C GLY A 58 -9.63 15.72 6.38
N ILE A 59 -10.30 14.90 5.55
CA ILE A 59 -11.67 15.19 5.08
C ILE A 59 -12.66 15.23 6.25
N LEU A 60 -12.46 14.40 7.28
CA LEU A 60 -13.35 14.33 8.43
C LEU A 60 -13.50 15.72 9.09
N ASN A 61 -12.38 16.40 9.36
CA ASN A 61 -12.38 17.72 9.99
C ASN A 61 -13.09 18.77 9.13
N GLU A 62 -12.90 18.73 7.80
CA GLU A 62 -13.63 19.60 6.88
C GLU A 62 -15.13 19.35 6.96
N LYS A 63 -15.56 18.08 6.94
CA LYS A 63 -17.00 17.74 6.99
C LYS A 63 -17.64 18.09 8.32
N ILE A 64 -16.91 17.98 9.44
CA ILE A 64 -17.37 18.47 10.74
C ILE A 64 -17.52 19.98 10.71
N ASN A 65 -16.54 20.73 10.17
CA ASN A 65 -16.64 22.16 10.04
C ASN A 65 -17.80 22.61 9.13
N ASP A 66 -17.99 21.94 7.98
CA ASP A 66 -19.11 22.23 7.07
C ASP A 66 -20.46 21.98 7.75
N CYS A 67 -20.59 20.84 8.44
CA CYS A 67 -21.85 20.41 9.06
C CYS A 67 -22.23 21.27 10.28
N PHE A 68 -21.25 21.67 11.09
CA PHE A 68 -21.46 22.32 12.38
C PHE A 68 -20.84 23.72 12.48
N ALA A 69 -20.72 24.43 11.36
CA ALA A 69 -20.00 25.70 11.27
C ALA A 69 -20.37 26.72 12.37
N ALA A 70 -21.65 26.85 12.70
CA ALA A 70 -22.17 27.84 13.65
C ALA A 70 -22.77 27.21 14.93
N THR A 71 -22.81 25.89 15.05
CA THR A 71 -23.58 25.22 16.11
C THR A 71 -22.69 24.58 17.19
N LEU A 72 -21.45 24.20 16.86
CA LEU A 72 -20.51 23.63 17.80
C LEU A 72 -19.29 24.54 18.00
N SER A 73 -18.81 24.63 19.23
CA SER A 73 -17.52 25.22 19.56
C SER A 73 -16.37 24.42 18.97
N GLN A 74 -15.17 25.00 18.92
CA GLN A 74 -13.98 24.28 18.43
C GLN A 74 -13.63 23.07 19.31
N GLU A 75 -13.85 23.16 20.62
CA GLU A 75 -13.64 22.07 21.55
C GLU A 75 -14.59 20.89 21.29
N GLU A 76 -15.89 21.18 21.09
CA GLU A 76 -16.87 20.15 20.72
C GLU A 76 -16.57 19.52 19.37
N LYS A 77 -16.11 20.29 18.37
CA LYS A 77 -15.65 19.76 17.07
C LYS A 77 -14.41 18.87 17.24
N ASN A 78 -13.44 19.24 18.10
CA ASN A 78 -12.29 18.41 18.42
C ASN A 78 -12.73 17.07 19.02
N THR A 79 -13.62 17.11 20.01
CA THR A 79 -14.16 15.91 20.66
C THR A 79 -14.90 15.01 19.65
N LEU A 80 -15.73 15.60 18.77
CA LEU A 80 -16.45 14.84 17.73
C LEU A 80 -15.49 14.22 16.71
N SER A 81 -14.45 14.94 16.29
CA SER A 81 -13.44 14.43 15.38
C SER A 81 -12.63 13.29 16.01
N ALA A 82 -12.20 13.45 17.25
CA ALA A 82 -11.53 12.40 18.01
C ALA A 82 -12.42 11.15 18.16
N LEU A 83 -13.70 11.35 18.46
CA LEU A 83 -14.66 10.26 18.62
C LEU A 83 -14.92 9.51 17.31
N VAL A 84 -14.96 10.18 16.15
CA VAL A 84 -15.11 9.50 14.87
C VAL A 84 -13.83 8.78 14.47
N SER A 85 -12.65 9.35 14.76
CA SER A 85 -11.35 8.77 14.39
C SER A 85 -10.94 7.62 15.32
N TYR A 86 -11.03 7.82 16.63
CA TYR A 86 -10.58 6.87 17.67
C TYR A 86 -11.67 6.65 18.74
N PRO A 87 -12.84 6.16 18.35
CA PRO A 87 -13.98 6.06 19.26
C PRO A 87 -13.68 5.18 20.48
N GLU A 88 -12.90 4.11 20.32
CA GLU A 88 -12.55 3.19 21.42
C GLU A 88 -11.83 3.95 22.54
N ARG A 89 -10.83 4.76 22.19
CA ARG A 89 -10.04 5.55 23.16
C ARG A 89 -10.84 6.64 23.84
N VAL A 90 -11.66 7.35 23.07
CA VAL A 90 -12.50 8.42 23.61
C VAL A 90 -13.53 7.84 24.59
N LEU A 91 -14.15 6.73 24.24
CA LEU A 91 -15.12 6.04 25.10
C LEU A 91 -14.53 5.51 26.40
N GLU A 92 -13.25 5.17 26.47
CA GLU A 92 -12.56 4.77 27.70
C GLU A 92 -12.35 5.97 28.66
N GLY A 93 -12.17 7.19 28.13
CA GLY A 93 -11.77 8.37 28.91
C GLY A 93 -12.89 9.31 29.35
N VAL A 94 -14.14 9.14 28.87
CA VAL A 94 -15.26 10.06 29.13
C VAL A 94 -16.18 9.61 30.25
N ASN A 95 -16.80 10.61 30.93
CA ASN A 95 -17.90 10.34 31.85
C ASN A 95 -19.17 10.07 31.06
N LYS A 96 -19.66 8.80 31.10
CA LYS A 96 -20.75 8.27 30.28
C LYS A 96 -22.13 8.53 30.90
N GLU A 97 -22.49 9.79 31.05
CA GLU A 97 -23.85 10.18 31.51
C GLU A 97 -24.89 10.03 30.40
N LYS A 98 -26.16 9.83 30.77
CA LYS A 98 -27.27 9.62 29.81
C LYS A 98 -27.39 10.79 28.82
N GLU A 99 -27.25 12.01 29.28
CA GLU A 99 -27.34 13.22 28.44
C GLU A 99 -26.14 13.37 27.51
N TRP A 100 -24.93 12.98 27.96
CA TRP A 100 -23.75 12.92 27.10
C TRP A 100 -23.96 11.96 25.92
N TYR A 101 -24.47 10.74 26.18
CA TYR A 101 -24.78 9.79 25.13
C TYR A 101 -25.81 10.33 24.13
N LYS A 102 -26.88 10.93 24.60
CA LYS A 102 -27.91 11.50 23.71
C LYS A 102 -27.35 12.59 22.81
N SER A 103 -26.61 13.53 23.38
CA SER A 103 -25.97 14.62 22.62
C SER A 103 -25.00 14.07 21.58
N THR A 104 -24.11 13.19 22.01
CA THR A 104 -23.08 12.57 21.17
C THR A 104 -23.67 11.77 20.01
N ILE A 105 -24.65 10.91 20.27
CA ILE A 105 -25.29 10.12 19.22
C ILE A 105 -26.05 11.04 18.25
N SER A 106 -26.71 12.08 18.75
CA SER A 106 -27.40 13.06 17.88
C SER A 106 -26.44 13.80 16.95
N GLN A 107 -25.28 14.21 17.46
CA GLN A 107 -24.22 14.85 16.64
C GLN A 107 -23.67 13.88 15.58
N LEU A 108 -23.40 12.62 15.95
CA LEU A 108 -22.93 11.59 15.03
C LEU A 108 -23.96 11.26 13.94
N LEU A 109 -25.24 11.16 14.28
CA LEU A 109 -26.32 10.93 13.30
C LEU A 109 -26.48 12.12 12.35
N THR A 110 -26.35 13.36 12.86
CA THR A 110 -26.38 14.57 12.04
C THR A 110 -25.21 14.57 11.05
N LEU A 111 -23.99 14.27 11.51
CA LEU A 111 -22.80 14.17 10.64
C LEU A 111 -22.95 13.03 9.62
N LEU A 112 -23.45 11.87 10.04
CA LEU A 112 -23.70 10.74 9.14
C LEU A 112 -24.71 11.10 8.06
N SER A 113 -25.81 11.77 8.40
CA SER A 113 -26.82 12.28 7.45
C SER A 113 -26.19 13.25 6.45
N PHE A 114 -25.39 14.19 6.93
CA PHE A 114 -24.69 15.17 6.10
C PHE A 114 -23.73 14.50 5.10
N VAL A 115 -22.93 13.55 5.56
CA VAL A 115 -21.97 12.80 4.71
C VAL A 115 -22.71 11.90 3.71
N ALA A 116 -23.81 11.28 4.14
CA ALA A 116 -24.60 10.37 3.33
C ALA A 116 -25.41 11.05 2.21
N ALA A 117 -25.63 12.35 2.30
CA ALA A 117 -26.52 13.11 1.37
C ALA A 117 -26.12 12.97 -0.12
N LYS A 118 -24.87 12.69 -0.42
CA LYS A 118 -24.37 12.47 -1.80
C LYS A 118 -24.54 11.04 -2.32
N TYR A 119 -25.02 10.11 -1.50
CA TYR A 119 -25.14 8.69 -1.83
C TYR A 119 -26.57 8.21 -1.92
N SER A 120 -26.78 7.08 -2.60
CA SER A 120 -28.07 6.39 -2.57
C SER A 120 -28.32 5.75 -1.19
N ARG A 121 -29.62 5.59 -0.84
CA ARG A 121 -30.01 4.87 0.39
C ARG A 121 -29.43 3.45 0.44
N SER A 122 -29.38 2.75 -0.70
CA SER A 122 -28.79 1.42 -0.80
C SER A 122 -27.31 1.41 -0.43
N LYS A 123 -26.54 2.43 -0.86
CA LYS A 123 -25.12 2.55 -0.51
C LYS A 123 -24.94 2.87 0.97
N LEU A 124 -25.75 3.78 1.52
CA LEU A 124 -25.78 4.08 2.94
C LEU A 124 -26.04 2.79 3.75
N ARG A 125 -27.10 2.04 3.44
CA ARG A 125 -27.46 0.80 4.14
C ARG A 125 -26.33 -0.22 4.15
N LYS A 126 -25.57 -0.37 3.05
CA LYS A 126 -24.40 -1.24 2.96
C LYS A 126 -23.21 -0.75 3.79
N ALA A 127 -23.15 0.52 4.13
CA ALA A 127 -22.11 1.10 4.97
C ALA A 127 -22.43 0.98 6.47
N LEU A 128 -23.72 0.83 6.83
CA LEU A 128 -24.16 0.71 8.22
C LEU A 128 -23.86 -0.69 8.80
N PRO A 129 -23.63 -0.80 10.12
CA PRO A 129 -23.56 -2.09 10.80
C PRO A 129 -24.91 -2.80 10.71
N GLN A 130 -24.89 -4.09 10.38
CA GLN A 130 -26.13 -4.85 10.07
C GLN A 130 -27.12 -4.85 11.24
N GLU A 131 -26.62 -4.93 12.47
CA GLU A 131 -27.40 -4.98 13.70
C GLU A 131 -28.20 -3.70 13.94
N TYR A 132 -27.66 -2.56 13.52
CA TYR A 132 -28.25 -1.23 13.77
C TYR A 132 -28.75 -0.54 12.51
N ALA A 133 -28.59 -1.14 11.32
CA ALA A 133 -28.86 -0.47 10.05
C ALA A 133 -30.28 0.10 9.96
N TYR A 134 -31.31 -0.68 10.35
CA TYR A 134 -32.69 -0.24 10.33
C TYR A 134 -32.92 0.97 11.23
N ILE A 135 -32.44 0.91 12.48
CA ILE A 135 -32.70 1.98 13.44
C ILE A 135 -31.91 3.26 13.12
N ILE A 136 -30.68 3.12 12.61
CA ILE A 136 -29.90 4.27 12.16
C ILE A 136 -30.57 4.96 10.97
N GLU A 137 -31.07 4.19 9.98
CA GLU A 137 -31.83 4.76 8.86
C GLU A 137 -33.10 5.50 9.33
N GLU A 138 -33.84 4.89 10.24
CA GLU A 138 -35.06 5.52 10.81
C GLU A 138 -34.73 6.84 11.52
N LEU A 139 -33.64 6.88 12.30
CA LEU A 139 -33.24 8.09 13.03
C LEU A 139 -32.68 9.18 12.09
N ILE A 140 -31.93 8.84 11.04
CA ILE A 140 -31.37 9.81 10.09
C ILE A 140 -32.47 10.51 9.26
N TYR A 141 -33.51 9.77 8.90
CA TYR A 141 -34.61 10.31 8.06
C TYR A 141 -35.79 10.82 8.87
N SER A 142 -35.72 10.81 10.21
CA SER A 142 -36.77 11.39 11.05
C SER A 142 -36.75 12.92 10.97
N ASP A 143 -37.88 13.51 10.67
CA ASP A 143 -38.05 14.98 10.68
C ASP A 143 -38.20 15.46 12.13
N LEU A 144 -37.12 15.90 12.74
CA LEU A 144 -37.10 16.37 14.12
C LEU A 144 -37.84 17.71 14.34
N THR A 145 -38.34 18.38 13.29
CA THR A 145 -39.19 19.58 13.43
C THR A 145 -40.59 19.20 13.90
N LEU A 146 -41.00 17.95 13.70
CA LEU A 146 -42.29 17.44 14.17
C LEU A 146 -42.18 16.96 15.63
N ALA A 147 -43.01 17.48 16.53
CA ALA A 147 -42.97 17.18 17.96
C ALA A 147 -43.03 15.67 18.28
N ASP A 148 -43.88 14.93 17.58
CA ASP A 148 -44.04 13.49 17.75
C ASP A 148 -42.77 12.73 17.33
N LYS A 149 -42.13 13.14 16.22
CA LYS A 149 -40.86 12.54 15.76
C LYS A 149 -39.69 12.90 16.67
N HIS A 150 -39.67 14.09 17.25
CA HIS A 150 -38.70 14.47 18.27
C HIS A 150 -38.79 13.57 19.53
N SER A 151 -40.03 13.39 20.04
CA SER A 151 -40.28 12.50 21.17
C SER A 151 -39.89 11.05 20.87
N TYR A 152 -40.27 10.56 19.69
CA TYR A 152 -39.91 9.23 19.19
C TYR A 152 -38.38 9.03 19.14
N PHE A 153 -37.63 9.95 18.55
CA PHE A 153 -36.19 9.94 18.48
C PHE A 153 -35.53 9.81 19.86
N HIS A 154 -35.91 10.66 20.82
CA HIS A 154 -35.39 10.62 22.17
C HIS A 154 -35.78 9.35 22.94
N THR A 155 -36.93 8.75 22.67
CA THR A 155 -37.35 7.50 23.26
C THR A 155 -36.43 6.36 22.78
N ILE A 156 -36.13 6.27 21.49
CA ILE A 156 -35.23 5.25 20.94
C ILE A 156 -33.83 5.39 21.53
N LEU A 157 -33.26 6.62 21.55
CA LEU A 157 -31.94 6.83 22.13
C LEU A 157 -31.89 6.43 23.61
N SER A 158 -32.94 6.79 24.38
CA SER A 158 -33.03 6.39 25.79
C SER A 158 -33.03 4.88 25.93
N TYR A 159 -33.74 4.16 25.07
CA TYR A 159 -33.80 2.69 25.10
C TYR A 159 -32.46 2.04 24.72
N VAL A 160 -31.75 2.54 23.69
CA VAL A 160 -30.41 2.09 23.35
C VAL A 160 -29.43 2.25 24.53
N ILE A 161 -29.52 3.38 25.25
CA ILE A 161 -28.68 3.63 26.43
C ILE A 161 -29.06 2.69 27.59
N GLU A 162 -30.35 2.48 27.85
CA GLU A 162 -30.85 1.59 28.91
C GLU A 162 -30.44 0.12 28.68
N LEU A 163 -30.39 -0.31 27.42
CA LEU A 163 -29.90 -1.63 27.03
C LEU A 163 -28.38 -1.77 27.08
N ARG A 164 -27.64 -0.70 27.37
CA ARG A 164 -26.16 -0.64 27.36
C ARG A 164 -25.53 -0.87 25.98
N GLU A 165 -26.26 -0.55 24.92
CA GLU A 165 -25.82 -0.67 23.53
C GLU A 165 -25.24 0.64 22.96
N ALA A 166 -25.12 1.70 23.77
CA ALA A 166 -24.69 3.01 23.30
C ALA A 166 -23.24 3.02 22.77
N ASP A 167 -22.30 2.34 23.42
CA ASP A 167 -20.92 2.25 22.95
C ASP A 167 -20.82 1.52 21.59
N PRO A 168 -21.34 0.29 21.41
CA PRO A 168 -21.36 -0.38 20.11
C PRO A 168 -22.07 0.44 19.04
N PHE A 169 -23.14 1.16 19.38
CA PHE A 169 -23.88 2.01 18.48
C PHE A 169 -23.03 3.20 17.98
N ILE A 170 -22.29 3.86 18.88
CA ILE A 170 -21.35 4.94 18.55
C ILE A 170 -20.21 4.41 17.66
N LEU A 171 -19.62 3.27 18.00
CA LEU A 171 -18.58 2.61 17.18
C LEU A 171 -19.07 2.34 15.75
N GLY A 172 -20.28 1.82 15.64
CA GLY A 172 -20.90 1.54 14.35
C GLY A 172 -21.15 2.79 13.50
N ILE A 173 -21.66 3.87 14.09
CA ILE A 173 -21.87 5.14 13.37
C ILE A 173 -20.53 5.75 12.96
N ALA A 174 -19.53 5.81 13.84
CA ALA A 174 -18.22 6.33 13.55
C ALA A 174 -17.53 5.58 12.38
N SER A 175 -17.61 4.26 12.39
CA SER A 175 -17.13 3.41 11.29
C SER A 175 -17.86 3.71 9.98
N SER A 176 -19.19 3.88 10.02
CA SER A 176 -20.01 4.19 8.84
C SER A 176 -19.66 5.56 8.25
N ILE A 177 -19.41 6.56 9.07
CA ILE A 177 -18.97 7.90 8.64
C ILE A 177 -17.64 7.77 7.88
N ARG A 178 -16.62 7.10 8.46
CA ARG A 178 -15.31 6.93 7.80
C ARG A 178 -15.45 6.18 6.48
N ARG A 179 -16.25 5.11 6.44
CA ARG A 179 -16.51 4.32 5.24
C ARG A 179 -17.18 5.12 4.11
N LEU A 180 -18.02 6.09 4.44
CA LEU A 180 -18.68 6.97 3.45
C LEU A 180 -17.79 8.14 3.03
N LEU A 181 -16.81 8.54 3.86
CA LEU A 181 -15.87 9.61 3.52
C LEU A 181 -14.84 9.16 2.48
N ILE A 182 -14.36 7.92 2.57
CA ILE A 182 -13.44 7.30 1.60
C ILE A 182 -14.14 6.11 0.96
N ASP A 183 -14.45 6.23 -0.32
CA ASP A 183 -15.16 5.22 -1.08
C ASP A 183 -14.26 4.10 -1.58
N HIS A 184 -13.03 4.45 -1.96
CA HIS A 184 -12.02 3.51 -2.46
C HIS A 184 -10.62 3.94 -2.03
N LEU A 185 -9.77 2.95 -1.70
CA LEU A 185 -8.38 3.16 -1.33
C LEU A 185 -7.46 2.56 -2.40
N HIS A 186 -6.54 3.36 -2.92
CA HIS A 186 -5.45 2.91 -3.78
C HIS A 186 -4.15 2.90 -2.98
N VAL A 187 -3.52 1.73 -2.82
CA VAL A 187 -2.20 1.59 -2.22
C VAL A 187 -1.17 1.40 -3.33
N VAL A 188 -0.38 2.44 -3.61
CA VAL A 188 0.55 2.47 -4.73
C VAL A 188 1.93 1.93 -4.32
N GLY A 189 1.93 0.77 -3.65
CA GLY A 189 3.08 -0.04 -3.32
C GLY A 189 3.88 0.34 -2.08
N ASP A 190 4.84 -0.53 -1.79
CA ASP A 190 5.78 -0.45 -0.66
C ASP A 190 5.10 -0.37 0.71
N ILE A 191 4.30 -1.41 0.99
CA ILE A 191 3.66 -1.61 2.30
C ILE A 191 4.69 -2.09 3.32
N PHE A 192 5.60 -2.97 2.90
CA PHE A 192 6.55 -3.67 3.75
C PHE A 192 7.89 -2.95 3.90
N ASP A 193 8.68 -3.50 4.82
CA ASP A 193 10.05 -3.11 5.15
C ASP A 193 10.20 -1.73 5.82
N ARG A 194 11.36 -1.55 6.49
CA ARG A 194 11.84 -0.37 7.22
C ARG A 194 11.16 -0.10 8.55
N GLY A 195 9.84 -0.07 8.63
CA GLY A 195 9.07 0.01 9.87
C GLY A 195 8.59 -1.36 10.36
N ALA A 196 8.29 -1.47 11.64
CA ALA A 196 7.92 -2.73 12.30
C ALA A 196 6.44 -3.12 12.11
N GLY A 197 5.59 -2.19 11.66
CA GLY A 197 4.13 -2.31 11.67
C GLY A 197 3.51 -2.87 10.40
N SER A 198 4.28 -3.46 9.47
CA SER A 198 3.73 -3.96 8.19
C SER A 198 2.61 -5.00 8.38
N ALA A 199 2.70 -5.83 9.41
CA ALA A 199 1.66 -6.81 9.70
C ALA A 199 0.34 -6.15 10.13
N GLN A 200 0.41 -5.07 10.93
CA GLN A 200 -0.78 -4.32 11.33
C GLN A 200 -1.37 -3.55 10.14
N VAL A 201 -0.53 -2.96 9.28
CA VAL A 201 -0.99 -2.33 8.02
C VAL A 201 -1.78 -3.33 7.17
N MET A 202 -1.26 -4.55 6.99
CA MET A 202 -1.94 -5.59 6.24
C MET A 202 -3.24 -6.06 6.91
N ASP A 203 -3.28 -6.14 8.24
CA ASP A 203 -4.49 -6.45 9.00
C ASP A 203 -5.60 -5.40 8.76
N GLU A 204 -5.26 -4.10 8.74
CA GLU A 204 -6.19 -3.01 8.41
C GLU A 204 -6.66 -3.08 6.95
N LEU A 205 -5.75 -3.33 6.01
CA LEU A 205 -6.09 -3.47 4.60
C LEU A 205 -7.04 -4.65 4.33
N LEU A 206 -6.91 -5.76 5.09
CA LEU A 206 -7.84 -6.89 5.02
C LEU A 206 -9.28 -6.52 5.40
N GLN A 207 -9.45 -5.55 6.30
CA GLN A 207 -10.75 -5.09 6.76
C GLN A 207 -11.31 -3.95 5.91
N PHE A 208 -10.49 -3.33 5.06
CA PHE A 208 -10.93 -2.16 4.30
C PHE A 208 -11.95 -2.56 3.22
N HIS A 209 -13.06 -1.83 3.14
CA HIS A 209 -14.24 -2.20 2.35
C HIS A 209 -14.04 -2.22 0.83
N SER A 210 -13.12 -1.39 0.31
CA SER A 210 -12.86 -1.30 -1.14
C SER A 210 -11.44 -0.79 -1.39
N LEU A 211 -10.56 -1.65 -1.94
CA LEU A 211 -9.18 -1.27 -2.23
C LEU A 211 -8.60 -2.01 -3.43
N ASP A 212 -7.57 -1.43 -4.01
CA ASP A 212 -6.59 -2.09 -4.85
C ASP A 212 -5.15 -1.72 -4.43
N ILE A 213 -4.19 -2.54 -4.86
CA ILE A 213 -2.78 -2.42 -4.50
C ILE A 213 -1.95 -2.52 -5.77
N GLN A 214 -1.02 -1.59 -6.01
CA GLN A 214 0.03 -1.77 -7.00
C GLN A 214 1.26 -2.26 -6.26
N TRP A 215 1.81 -3.42 -6.67
CA TRP A 215 2.95 -3.99 -5.96
C TRP A 215 4.19 -3.11 -6.04
N GLY A 216 4.80 -2.83 -4.89
CA GLY A 216 6.10 -2.18 -4.79
C GLY A 216 7.25 -3.18 -4.79
N ASN A 217 8.48 -2.70 -4.94
CA ASN A 217 9.67 -3.57 -4.91
C ASN A 217 9.88 -4.22 -3.52
N HIS A 218 9.49 -3.58 -2.44
CA HIS A 218 9.53 -4.18 -1.12
C HIS A 218 8.43 -5.23 -0.94
N ASP A 219 7.23 -5.03 -1.49
CA ASP A 219 6.15 -6.01 -1.45
C ASP A 219 6.53 -7.29 -2.21
N ILE A 220 7.16 -7.13 -3.38
CA ILE A 220 7.58 -8.23 -4.26
C ILE A 220 8.56 -9.19 -3.59
N ILE A 221 9.51 -8.71 -2.77
CA ILE A 221 10.43 -9.63 -2.09
C ILE A 221 9.73 -10.45 -1.01
N TRP A 222 8.72 -9.90 -0.32
CA TRP A 222 7.90 -10.65 0.63
C TRP A 222 7.05 -11.70 -0.08
N MET A 223 6.43 -11.33 -1.20
CA MET A 223 5.70 -12.27 -2.06
C MET A 223 6.63 -13.37 -2.57
N GLY A 224 7.80 -13.02 -3.11
CA GLY A 224 8.80 -13.96 -3.61
C GLY A 224 9.29 -14.93 -2.53
N ALA A 225 9.53 -14.46 -1.31
CA ALA A 225 9.88 -15.29 -0.17
C ALA A 225 8.76 -16.31 0.13
N PHE A 226 7.51 -15.88 0.13
CA PHE A 226 6.37 -16.77 0.33
C PHE A 226 6.17 -17.76 -0.83
N PHE A 227 6.55 -17.39 -2.05
CA PHE A 227 6.50 -18.28 -3.23
C PHE A 227 7.69 -19.24 -3.34
N GLY A 228 8.63 -19.21 -2.39
CA GLY A 228 9.74 -20.16 -2.30
C GLY A 228 11.11 -19.62 -2.73
N SER A 229 11.23 -18.32 -3.06
CA SER A 229 12.51 -17.70 -3.38
C SER A 229 13.38 -17.49 -2.14
N LYS A 230 14.44 -18.27 -2.00
CA LYS A 230 15.45 -18.10 -0.94
C LYS A 230 16.14 -16.73 -1.03
N ALA A 231 16.38 -16.25 -2.25
CA ALA A 231 16.98 -14.94 -2.47
C ALA A 231 16.09 -13.81 -1.95
N CYS A 232 14.80 -13.85 -2.22
CA CYS A 232 13.83 -12.89 -1.68
C CYS A 232 13.75 -12.97 -0.15
N LEU A 233 13.65 -14.19 0.42
CA LEU A 233 13.62 -14.39 1.86
C LEU A 233 14.82 -13.75 2.57
N LEU A 234 16.03 -13.99 2.05
CA LEU A 234 17.24 -13.45 2.65
C LEU A 234 17.34 -11.92 2.52
N ASN A 235 16.81 -11.34 1.45
CA ASN A 235 16.65 -9.88 1.34
C ASN A 235 15.71 -9.33 2.40
N VAL A 236 14.51 -9.92 2.58
CA VAL A 236 13.54 -9.54 3.61
C VAL A 236 14.18 -9.56 4.99
N LEU A 237 14.77 -10.69 5.38
CA LEU A 237 15.35 -10.85 6.71
C LEU A 237 16.57 -9.95 6.95
N ARG A 238 17.44 -9.75 5.92
CA ARG A 238 18.57 -8.83 6.01
C ARG A 238 18.12 -7.38 6.19
N ILE A 239 17.10 -6.95 5.45
CA ILE A 239 16.52 -5.61 5.61
C ILE A 239 15.92 -5.48 7.00
N ALA A 240 15.22 -6.50 7.50
CA ALA A 240 14.65 -6.52 8.84
C ALA A 240 15.73 -6.40 9.93
N ALA A 241 16.85 -7.12 9.80
CA ALA A 241 17.98 -7.00 10.71
C ALA A 241 18.62 -5.60 10.65
N ARG A 242 18.77 -5.03 9.43
CA ARG A 242 19.32 -3.69 9.23
C ARG A 242 18.50 -2.58 9.87
N TYR A 243 17.16 -2.68 9.88
CA TYR A 243 16.26 -1.67 10.43
C TYR A 243 15.67 -2.06 11.78
N GLY A 244 16.15 -3.15 12.41
CA GLY A 244 15.83 -3.52 13.78
C GLY A 244 14.41 -4.03 14.02
N TYR A 245 13.73 -4.57 12.99
CA TYR A 245 12.39 -5.16 13.15
C TYR A 245 12.32 -6.67 12.89
N LEU A 246 13.45 -7.36 12.91
CA LEU A 246 13.51 -8.81 12.67
C LEU A 246 12.66 -9.60 13.69
N TRP A 247 12.70 -9.22 14.95
CA TRP A 247 11.90 -9.85 16.01
C TRP A 247 10.41 -9.49 15.92
N ASP A 248 10.08 -8.31 15.36
CA ASP A 248 8.69 -7.94 15.09
C ASP A 248 8.07 -8.86 14.03
N ILE A 249 8.84 -9.23 12.97
CA ILE A 249 8.42 -10.22 11.98
C ILE A 249 8.24 -11.60 12.63
N GLU A 250 9.21 -12.05 13.44
CA GLU A 250 9.12 -13.31 14.17
C GLU A 250 7.84 -13.38 14.99
N LYS A 251 7.57 -12.34 15.77
CA LYS A 251 6.37 -12.23 16.62
C LYS A 251 5.09 -12.17 15.80
N ALA A 252 5.05 -11.35 14.75
CA ALA A 252 3.85 -11.10 13.97
C ALA A 252 3.41 -12.31 13.14
N TYR A 253 4.35 -13.07 12.60
CA TYR A 253 4.10 -14.17 11.67
C TYR A 253 4.46 -15.55 12.21
N GLY A 254 5.00 -15.62 13.42
CA GLY A 254 5.41 -16.89 14.05
C GLY A 254 6.62 -17.52 13.38
N LEU A 255 7.57 -16.71 12.88
CA LEU A 255 8.76 -17.22 12.23
C LEU A 255 9.76 -17.78 13.24
N ASN A 256 10.52 -18.80 12.86
CA ASN A 256 11.57 -19.37 13.69
C ASN A 256 12.95 -18.93 13.18
N ILE A 257 13.53 -17.92 13.81
CA ILE A 257 14.86 -17.42 13.51
C ILE A 257 15.93 -17.87 14.52
N ARG A 258 15.58 -18.73 15.50
CA ARG A 258 16.49 -19.17 16.56
C ARG A 258 17.75 -19.84 16.03
N SER A 259 17.61 -20.72 15.03
CA SER A 259 18.76 -21.41 14.44
C SER A 259 19.74 -20.43 13.77
N LEU A 260 19.23 -19.42 13.08
CA LEU A 260 20.02 -18.34 12.51
C LEU A 260 20.76 -17.54 13.60
N THR A 261 20.08 -17.19 14.68
CA THR A 261 20.65 -16.43 15.79
C THR A 261 21.81 -17.18 16.46
N LEU A 262 21.61 -18.47 16.78
CA LEU A 262 22.65 -19.32 17.36
C LEU A 262 23.85 -19.51 16.41
N PHE A 263 23.59 -19.70 15.13
CA PHE A 263 24.64 -19.79 14.12
C PHE A 263 25.44 -18.48 14.02
N ALA A 264 24.76 -17.34 14.00
CA ALA A 264 25.39 -16.04 13.94
C ALA A 264 26.27 -15.76 15.17
N ASP A 265 25.79 -16.09 16.37
CA ASP A 265 26.55 -15.92 17.62
C ASP A 265 27.82 -16.78 17.67
N LYS A 266 27.74 -18.02 17.18
CA LYS A 266 28.86 -18.94 17.09
C LYS A 266 29.91 -18.51 16.06
N THR A 267 29.44 -17.94 14.93
CA THR A 267 30.27 -17.77 13.72
C THR A 267 30.85 -16.36 13.59
N TYR A 268 30.09 -15.34 13.97
CA TYR A 268 30.44 -13.94 13.70
C TYR A 268 30.78 -13.19 14.99
N LYS A 269 31.69 -12.23 14.86
CA LYS A 269 31.96 -11.22 15.90
C LYS A 269 31.15 -9.98 15.59
N ALA A 270 30.88 -9.17 16.63
CA ALA A 270 30.25 -7.85 16.43
C ALA A 270 31.06 -6.99 15.44
N ASN A 271 30.37 -6.36 14.53
CA ASN A 271 30.97 -5.51 13.50
C ASN A 271 30.10 -4.26 13.31
N PRO A 272 30.59 -3.07 13.71
CA PRO A 272 29.81 -1.82 13.65
C PRO A 272 29.30 -1.44 12.26
N LYS A 273 29.91 -1.97 11.19
CA LYS A 273 29.44 -1.76 9.80
C LYS A 273 28.05 -2.36 9.57
N PHE A 274 27.70 -3.39 10.34
CA PHE A 274 26.41 -4.09 10.30
C PHE A 274 25.44 -3.66 11.40
N ARG A 275 25.77 -2.58 12.13
CA ARG A 275 24.92 -2.06 13.18
C ARG A 275 23.54 -1.66 12.63
N PRO A 276 22.44 -2.02 13.31
CA PRO A 276 21.10 -1.67 12.85
C PRO A 276 20.86 -0.15 12.92
N ILE A 277 20.01 0.33 12.01
CA ILE A 277 19.53 1.71 11.96
C ILE A 277 18.19 1.73 12.71
N LEU A 278 18.20 2.16 13.96
CA LEU A 278 17.04 2.03 14.85
C LEU A 278 16.17 3.30 14.92
N GLY A 279 16.68 4.48 14.53
CA GLY A 279 15.93 5.73 14.61
C GLY A 279 15.42 6.03 16.02
N THR A 280 14.16 6.36 16.16
CA THR A 280 13.46 6.60 17.43
C THR A 280 13.32 5.34 18.29
N ARG A 281 13.40 4.16 17.69
CA ARG A 281 13.32 2.86 18.40
C ARG A 281 14.60 2.47 19.14
N ALA A 282 15.65 3.27 19.11
CA ALA A 282 16.95 2.93 19.72
C ALA A 282 16.85 2.62 21.23
N GLU A 283 15.92 3.23 21.94
CA GLU A 283 15.68 3.02 23.36
C GLU A 283 14.97 1.70 23.69
N GLU A 284 14.36 1.05 22.68
CA GLU A 284 13.72 -0.26 22.83
C GLU A 284 14.73 -1.42 22.91
N PHE A 285 16.01 -1.18 22.54
CA PHE A 285 17.03 -2.19 22.40
C PHE A 285 18.13 -2.08 23.45
N THR A 286 18.48 -3.19 24.05
CA THR A 286 19.67 -3.31 24.88
C THR A 286 20.95 -3.34 24.03
N ALA A 287 22.11 -3.03 24.64
CA ALA A 287 23.39 -3.12 23.95
C ALA A 287 23.69 -4.56 23.47
N GLU A 288 23.26 -5.58 24.20
CA GLU A 288 23.43 -6.99 23.85
C GLU A 288 22.61 -7.37 22.61
N GLU A 289 21.36 -6.92 22.54
CA GLU A 289 20.47 -7.12 21.38
C GLU A 289 21.02 -6.46 20.12
N ILE A 290 21.58 -5.25 20.24
CA ILE A 290 22.23 -4.57 19.11
C ILE A 290 23.43 -5.38 18.60
N LEU A 291 24.28 -5.89 19.51
CA LEU A 291 25.43 -6.74 19.15
C LEU A 291 24.98 -8.05 18.50
N GLN A 292 23.89 -8.64 18.98
CA GLN A 292 23.29 -9.83 18.37
C GLN A 292 22.78 -9.55 16.97
N LEU A 293 22.07 -8.44 16.75
CA LEU A 293 21.62 -8.01 15.43
C LEU A 293 22.77 -7.75 14.47
N GLU A 294 23.90 -7.16 14.92
CA GLU A 294 25.11 -6.99 14.10
C GLU A 294 25.62 -8.33 13.56
N LYS A 295 25.63 -9.39 14.38
CA LYS A 295 26.05 -10.73 13.96
C LYS A 295 25.05 -11.39 13.02
N VAL A 296 23.76 -11.32 13.34
CA VAL A 296 22.68 -11.86 12.50
C VAL A 296 22.65 -11.18 11.13
N HIS A 297 22.85 -9.86 11.10
CA HIS A 297 22.91 -9.09 9.87
C HIS A 297 24.09 -9.53 8.97
N GLN A 298 25.28 -9.80 9.54
CA GLN A 298 26.42 -10.38 8.81
C GLN A 298 26.07 -11.74 8.21
N ALA A 299 25.50 -12.65 9.01
CA ALA A 299 25.10 -13.97 8.55
C ALA A 299 24.12 -13.87 7.37
N LEU A 300 23.07 -13.06 7.49
CA LEU A 300 22.07 -12.85 6.44
C LEU A 300 22.68 -12.24 5.18
N ALA A 301 23.61 -11.29 5.29
CA ALA A 301 24.28 -10.69 4.15
C ALA A 301 25.10 -11.73 3.37
N ILE A 302 25.87 -12.57 4.06
CA ILE A 302 26.69 -13.62 3.41
C ILE A 302 25.79 -14.67 2.75
N LEU A 303 24.76 -15.14 3.45
CA LEU A 303 23.78 -16.09 2.88
C LEU A 303 23.10 -15.51 1.64
N GLN A 304 22.69 -14.25 1.67
CA GLN A 304 22.09 -13.54 0.53
C GLN A 304 23.07 -13.52 -0.65
N PHE A 305 24.31 -13.10 -0.46
CA PHE A 305 25.28 -13.01 -1.57
C PHE A 305 25.58 -14.38 -2.18
N LYS A 306 25.64 -15.45 -1.38
CA LYS A 306 25.79 -16.81 -1.89
C LYS A 306 24.61 -17.23 -2.76
N ILE A 307 23.39 -17.08 -2.28
CA ILE A 307 22.18 -17.50 -3.00
C ILE A 307 21.93 -16.62 -4.24
N GLU A 308 22.13 -15.30 -4.16
CA GLU A 308 21.99 -14.41 -5.32
C GLU A 308 23.05 -14.71 -6.40
N THR A 309 24.29 -15.07 -6.00
CA THR A 309 25.32 -15.53 -6.94
C THR A 309 24.89 -16.81 -7.66
N GLN A 310 24.33 -17.80 -6.93
CA GLN A 310 23.80 -19.02 -7.54
C GLN A 310 22.67 -18.72 -8.53
N LEU A 311 21.73 -17.82 -8.17
CA LEU A 311 20.64 -17.41 -9.02
C LEU A 311 21.16 -16.73 -10.30
N MET A 312 22.06 -15.77 -10.20
CA MET A 312 22.61 -15.07 -11.36
C MET A 312 23.38 -16.03 -12.30
N LYS A 313 24.07 -17.04 -11.75
CA LYS A 313 24.76 -18.08 -12.55
C LYS A 313 23.79 -18.99 -13.31
N ARG A 314 22.63 -19.35 -12.71
CA ARG A 314 21.62 -20.17 -13.39
C ARG A 314 20.73 -19.39 -14.36
N ARG A 315 20.76 -18.04 -14.31
CA ARG A 315 19.98 -17.13 -15.18
C ARG A 315 20.87 -16.15 -15.95
N PRO A 316 21.75 -16.66 -16.84
CA PRO A 316 22.59 -15.78 -17.67
C PRO A 316 21.77 -14.84 -18.56
N GLU A 317 20.53 -15.21 -18.90
CA GLU A 317 19.57 -14.39 -19.64
C GLU A 317 19.17 -13.09 -18.93
N PHE A 318 19.37 -12.99 -17.60
CA PHE A 318 19.16 -11.74 -16.85
C PHE A 318 20.26 -10.70 -17.08
N GLN A 319 21.37 -11.08 -17.73
CA GLN A 319 22.50 -10.23 -18.06
C GLN A 319 23.13 -9.50 -16.83
N MET A 320 23.15 -10.19 -15.68
CA MET A 320 23.66 -9.65 -14.41
C MET A 320 25.04 -10.22 -14.04
N GLY A 321 25.79 -10.77 -14.99
CA GLY A 321 27.09 -11.40 -14.75
C GLY A 321 28.12 -10.49 -14.10
N ASN A 322 28.08 -9.18 -14.37
CA ASN A 322 28.94 -8.16 -13.75
C ASN A 322 28.64 -7.93 -12.25
N GLN A 323 27.52 -8.44 -11.74
CA GLN A 323 27.11 -8.38 -10.34
C GLN A 323 27.45 -9.68 -9.57
N ILE A 324 28.09 -10.65 -10.20
CA ILE A 324 28.61 -11.86 -9.56
C ILE A 324 29.94 -11.51 -8.88
N LEU A 325 29.84 -10.93 -7.69
CA LEU A 325 31.02 -10.34 -7.01
C LEU A 325 31.85 -11.37 -6.23
N LEU A 326 31.23 -12.41 -5.65
CA LEU A 326 31.95 -13.40 -4.83
C LEU A 326 33.04 -14.14 -5.60
N ASP A 327 32.87 -14.37 -6.90
CA ASP A 327 33.86 -15.04 -7.74
C ASP A 327 35.04 -14.12 -8.14
N ASN A 328 34.87 -12.81 -8.01
CA ASN A 328 35.85 -11.79 -8.38
C ASN A 328 36.78 -11.41 -7.21
N ILE A 329 36.63 -12.07 -6.05
CA ILE A 329 37.40 -11.78 -4.83
C ILE A 329 38.73 -12.60 -4.85
N ASP A 330 39.82 -11.90 -4.68
CA ASP A 330 41.11 -12.53 -4.23
C ASP A 330 41.07 -12.63 -2.70
N TYR A 331 40.63 -13.77 -2.19
CA TYR A 331 40.54 -14.05 -0.75
C TYR A 331 41.87 -14.07 0.01
N TRP A 332 43.01 -14.15 -0.72
CA TRP A 332 44.34 -14.11 -0.10
C TRP A 332 44.81 -12.68 0.08
N LYS A 333 44.58 -11.84 -0.93
CA LYS A 333 44.96 -10.42 -0.88
C LYS A 333 43.89 -9.54 -0.25
N ASN A 334 42.73 -10.09 0.01
CA ASN A 334 41.55 -9.37 0.49
C ASN A 334 41.17 -8.18 -0.44
N THR A 335 41.16 -8.46 -1.76
CA THR A 335 40.81 -7.48 -2.80
C THR A 335 39.76 -8.05 -3.72
N ILE A 336 39.03 -7.16 -4.42
CA ILE A 336 38.03 -7.51 -5.44
C ILE A 336 38.29 -6.74 -6.73
N THR A 337 38.06 -7.39 -7.87
CA THR A 337 38.11 -6.72 -9.17
C THR A 337 36.71 -6.39 -9.67
N ILE A 338 36.41 -5.11 -9.87
CA ILE A 338 35.15 -4.60 -10.42
C ILE A 338 35.49 -3.70 -11.62
N ASP A 339 34.90 -3.98 -12.77
CA ASP A 339 35.08 -3.22 -14.02
C ASP A 339 36.58 -3.03 -14.38
N GLY A 340 37.40 -4.06 -14.12
CA GLY A 340 38.86 -4.08 -14.41
C GLY A 340 39.73 -3.33 -13.41
N LYS A 341 39.14 -2.73 -12.35
CA LYS A 341 39.87 -2.10 -11.24
C LYS A 341 39.89 -2.98 -10.01
N SER A 342 40.99 -2.98 -9.28
CA SER A 342 41.13 -3.70 -8.01
C SER A 342 40.87 -2.77 -6.83
N TYR A 343 40.01 -3.21 -5.90
CA TYR A 343 39.63 -2.49 -4.69
C TYR A 343 39.96 -3.33 -3.45
N SER A 344 40.36 -2.67 -2.37
CA SER A 344 40.62 -3.32 -1.08
C SER A 344 39.32 -3.59 -0.35
N LEU A 345 39.16 -4.80 0.19
CA LEU A 345 37.99 -5.16 0.99
C LEU A 345 38.21 -4.82 2.46
N GLN A 346 37.23 -4.18 3.07
CA GLN A 346 37.18 -3.78 4.47
C GLN A 346 36.05 -4.47 5.21
N ASN A 347 36.15 -4.58 6.52
CA ASN A 347 35.10 -5.12 7.39
C ASN A 347 34.55 -6.50 6.96
N THR A 348 35.37 -7.32 6.32
CA THR A 348 34.96 -8.61 5.77
C THR A 348 34.53 -9.59 6.85
N CYS A 349 33.48 -10.36 6.56
CA CYS A 349 32.91 -11.40 7.41
C CYS A 349 32.74 -12.72 6.64
N PHE A 350 33.83 -13.16 5.97
CA PHE A 350 33.85 -14.29 5.03
C PHE A 350 34.16 -15.64 5.69
N GLN A 351 33.92 -15.80 6.99
CA GLN A 351 34.29 -16.99 7.77
C GLN A 351 33.69 -18.29 7.23
N THR A 352 32.50 -18.20 6.60
CA THR A 352 31.78 -19.35 6.06
C THR A 352 31.89 -19.49 4.54
N ILE A 353 32.69 -18.63 3.89
CA ILE A 353 32.89 -18.71 2.44
C ILE A 353 33.98 -19.75 2.14
N ASP A 354 33.64 -20.80 1.39
CA ASP A 354 34.61 -21.69 0.78
C ASP A 354 35.27 -20.96 -0.40
N ARG A 355 36.59 -20.75 -0.31
CA ARG A 355 37.35 -20.01 -1.33
C ARG A 355 37.35 -20.69 -2.70
N ALA A 356 37.21 -22.03 -2.74
CA ALA A 356 37.14 -22.80 -3.98
C ALA A 356 35.76 -22.73 -4.62
N LYS A 357 34.72 -22.53 -3.80
CA LYS A 357 33.30 -22.51 -4.21
C LYS A 357 32.54 -21.43 -3.43
N PRO A 358 32.78 -20.14 -3.71
CA PRO A 358 32.36 -19.05 -2.85
C PRO A 358 30.83 -18.92 -2.68
N SER A 359 30.06 -19.39 -3.64
CA SER A 359 28.60 -19.33 -3.61
C SER A 359 27.93 -20.57 -3.00
N GLU A 360 28.68 -21.64 -2.68
CA GLU A 360 28.09 -22.83 -2.06
C GLU A 360 27.75 -22.58 -0.58
N LEU A 361 26.60 -23.08 -0.16
CA LEU A 361 26.20 -23.10 1.24
C LEU A 361 26.81 -24.30 1.95
N SER A 362 27.28 -24.13 3.18
CA SER A 362 27.58 -25.26 4.05
C SER A 362 26.30 -26.04 4.40
N SER A 363 26.41 -27.25 4.90
CA SER A 363 25.25 -28.05 5.31
C SER A 363 24.43 -27.35 6.41
N GLU A 364 25.09 -26.67 7.36
CA GLU A 364 24.45 -25.91 8.42
C GLU A 364 23.69 -24.69 7.86
N GLU A 365 24.32 -23.91 6.97
CA GLU A 365 23.70 -22.77 6.28
C GLU A 365 22.47 -23.19 5.46
N LYS A 366 22.58 -24.30 4.73
CA LYS A 366 21.45 -24.83 3.95
C LYS A 366 20.27 -25.19 4.84
N GLN A 367 20.50 -25.90 5.95
CA GLN A 367 19.44 -26.26 6.90
C GLN A 367 18.77 -25.03 7.50
N ILE A 368 19.55 -23.98 7.84
CA ILE A 368 19.01 -22.72 8.38
C ILE A 368 18.10 -22.03 7.35
N VAL A 369 18.57 -21.86 6.11
CA VAL A 369 17.80 -21.21 5.04
C VAL A 369 16.53 -22.01 4.74
N ASP A 370 16.61 -23.34 4.62
CA ASP A 370 15.46 -24.19 4.33
C ASP A 370 14.44 -24.16 5.49
N SER A 371 14.90 -24.14 6.74
CA SER A 371 14.03 -24.02 7.92
C SER A 371 13.32 -22.67 7.99
N MET A 372 14.04 -21.57 7.71
CA MET A 372 13.45 -20.22 7.68
C MET A 372 12.40 -20.12 6.56
N LEU A 373 12.69 -20.65 5.38
CA LEU A 373 11.75 -20.65 4.25
C LEU A 373 10.49 -21.43 4.58
N ALA A 374 10.63 -22.63 5.13
CA ALA A 374 9.50 -23.46 5.54
C ALA A 374 8.65 -22.76 6.62
N SER A 375 9.29 -22.09 7.58
CA SER A 375 8.58 -21.31 8.60
C SER A 375 7.81 -20.12 7.99
N PHE A 376 8.43 -19.41 7.03
CA PHE A 376 7.81 -18.27 6.35
C PHE A 376 6.58 -18.70 5.54
N GLN A 377 6.71 -19.78 4.75
CA GLN A 377 5.61 -20.34 3.97
C GLN A 377 4.51 -20.98 4.83
N GLY A 378 4.89 -21.52 6.00
CA GLY A 378 3.96 -22.18 6.93
C GLY A 378 3.12 -21.22 7.77
N SER A 379 3.37 -19.91 7.76
CA SER A 379 2.63 -18.94 8.56
C SER A 379 1.21 -18.68 8.02
N PRO A 380 0.14 -19.01 8.78
CA PRO A 380 -1.24 -18.77 8.33
C PRO A 380 -1.57 -17.28 8.16
N LYS A 381 -0.96 -16.42 9.00
CA LYS A 381 -1.15 -14.97 8.90
C LYS A 381 -0.49 -14.43 7.64
N MET A 382 0.74 -14.87 7.35
CA MET A 382 1.43 -14.53 6.11
C MET A 382 0.62 -14.96 4.88
N ALA A 383 0.07 -16.17 4.90
CA ALA A 383 -0.75 -16.68 3.79
C ALA A 383 -1.95 -15.77 3.49
N LYS A 384 -2.66 -15.28 4.51
CA LYS A 384 -3.78 -14.34 4.35
C LYS A 384 -3.34 -13.00 3.74
N HIS A 385 -2.19 -12.47 4.19
CA HIS A 385 -1.63 -11.23 3.67
C HIS A 385 -1.19 -11.37 2.20
N MET A 386 -0.54 -12.48 1.86
CA MET A 386 -0.14 -12.75 0.47
C MET A 386 -1.35 -13.02 -0.43
N GLU A 387 -2.41 -13.66 0.08
CA GLU A 387 -3.68 -13.81 -0.64
C GLU A 387 -4.31 -12.45 -0.96
N LEU A 388 -4.31 -11.51 -0.02
CA LEU A 388 -4.78 -10.13 -0.26
C LEU A 388 -3.98 -9.47 -1.38
N LEU A 389 -2.64 -9.52 -1.32
CA LEU A 389 -1.75 -8.96 -2.35
C LEU A 389 -2.02 -9.59 -3.72
N MET A 390 -2.26 -10.90 -3.79
CA MET A 390 -2.58 -11.58 -5.05
C MET A 390 -3.97 -11.24 -5.58
N LYS A 391 -4.96 -11.09 -4.70
CA LYS A 391 -6.35 -10.83 -5.07
C LYS A 391 -6.62 -9.37 -5.44
N LYS A 392 -5.98 -8.44 -4.74
CA LYS A 392 -6.20 -6.99 -4.86
C LYS A 392 -5.04 -6.29 -5.54
N GLY A 393 -3.91 -6.97 -5.70
CA GLY A 393 -2.68 -6.41 -6.25
C GLY A 393 -2.48 -6.68 -7.74
N SER A 394 -1.66 -5.81 -8.36
CA SER A 394 -1.22 -5.89 -9.76
C SER A 394 0.05 -5.07 -9.95
N MET A 395 0.73 -5.24 -11.10
CA MET A 395 1.87 -4.39 -11.48
C MET A 395 1.44 -2.96 -11.79
N TYR A 396 0.25 -2.79 -12.33
CA TYR A 396 -0.38 -1.50 -12.60
C TYR A 396 -1.91 -1.61 -12.52
N LYS A 397 -2.58 -0.48 -12.45
CA LYS A 397 -4.04 -0.39 -12.50
C LYS A 397 -4.47 0.81 -13.34
N VAL A 398 -5.44 0.60 -14.20
CA VAL A 398 -6.23 1.70 -14.77
C VAL A 398 -7.53 1.76 -14.00
N TYR A 399 -7.80 2.88 -13.36
CA TYR A 399 -9.02 3.12 -12.59
C TYR A 399 -9.50 4.54 -12.80
N ASN A 400 -10.76 4.72 -13.12
CA ASN A 400 -11.38 6.01 -13.43
C ASN A 400 -10.53 6.87 -14.40
N HIS A 401 -10.04 6.24 -15.47
CA HIS A 401 -9.15 6.82 -16.48
C HIS A 401 -7.75 7.21 -15.99
N HIS A 402 -7.36 6.89 -14.76
CA HIS A 402 -6.03 7.17 -14.24
C HIS A 402 -5.16 5.91 -14.22
N LEU A 403 -3.88 6.06 -14.52
CA LEU A 403 -2.88 5.00 -14.51
C LEU A 403 -2.10 5.01 -13.20
N LEU A 404 -2.11 3.90 -12.49
CA LEU A 404 -1.41 3.70 -11.24
C LEU A 404 -0.34 2.63 -11.42
N PHE A 405 0.89 2.89 -11.02
CA PHE A 405 1.96 1.91 -10.88
C PHE A 405 3.00 2.40 -9.88
N HIS A 406 3.72 1.50 -9.23
CA HIS A 406 4.61 1.89 -8.12
C HIS A 406 5.88 2.60 -8.60
N GLY A 407 6.71 1.94 -9.41
CA GLY A 407 8.08 2.38 -9.71
C GLY A 407 8.22 3.18 -11.00
N CYS A 408 8.59 2.52 -12.10
CA CYS A 408 8.87 3.18 -13.38
C CYS A 408 8.40 2.35 -14.57
N ILE A 409 8.39 2.97 -15.74
CA ILE A 409 8.34 2.29 -17.04
C ILE A 409 9.68 2.55 -17.72
N PRO A 410 10.57 1.55 -17.86
CA PRO A 410 11.91 1.76 -18.35
C PRO A 410 11.97 2.44 -19.72
N LEU A 411 12.80 3.49 -19.82
CA LEU A 411 12.99 4.28 -21.04
C LEU A 411 14.46 4.22 -21.48
N LYS A 412 14.68 4.32 -22.80
CA LYS A 412 15.99 4.58 -23.43
C LYS A 412 16.35 6.06 -23.31
N PRO A 413 17.62 6.44 -23.53
CA PRO A 413 18.02 7.85 -23.66
C PRO A 413 17.29 8.61 -24.78
N SER A 414 16.72 7.92 -25.77
CA SER A 414 15.88 8.51 -26.82
C SER A 414 14.47 8.90 -26.34
N GLY A 415 14.05 8.45 -25.16
CA GLY A 415 12.68 8.59 -24.65
C GLY A 415 11.71 7.50 -25.10
N GLU A 416 12.16 6.53 -25.88
CA GLU A 416 11.39 5.34 -26.27
C GLU A 416 11.36 4.32 -25.10
N PHE A 417 10.37 3.42 -25.10
CA PHE A 417 10.32 2.32 -24.13
C PHE A 417 11.54 1.39 -24.29
N GLN A 418 12.18 1.06 -23.17
CA GLN A 418 13.34 0.18 -23.12
C GLN A 418 12.86 -1.28 -23.06
N PRO A 419 13.18 -2.15 -24.05
CA PRO A 419 12.77 -3.54 -24.01
C PRO A 419 13.65 -4.38 -23.09
N LEU A 420 13.02 -5.27 -22.33
CA LEU A 420 13.66 -6.44 -21.74
C LEU A 420 13.67 -7.56 -22.80
N VAL A 421 14.84 -8.14 -23.05
CA VAL A 421 15.01 -9.24 -24.01
C VAL A 421 15.22 -10.54 -23.23
N LEU A 422 14.30 -11.50 -23.37
CA LEU A 422 14.39 -12.82 -22.77
C LEU A 422 14.02 -13.89 -23.82
N HIS A 423 14.89 -14.88 -24.00
CA HIS A 423 14.67 -16.00 -24.94
C HIS A 423 14.18 -15.55 -26.33
N GLN A 424 14.79 -14.49 -26.90
CA GLN A 424 14.46 -13.86 -28.19
C GLN A 424 13.14 -13.06 -28.23
N ALA A 425 12.32 -13.09 -27.16
CA ALA A 425 11.17 -12.21 -27.05
C ALA A 425 11.59 -10.86 -26.43
N GLN A 426 10.86 -9.81 -26.80
CA GLN A 426 11.07 -8.45 -26.33
C GLN A 426 9.80 -7.94 -25.67
N TYR A 427 9.93 -7.36 -24.49
CA TYR A 427 8.81 -6.80 -23.72
C TYR A 427 9.14 -5.37 -23.34
N ALA A 428 8.29 -4.42 -23.69
CA ALA A 428 8.50 -2.99 -23.42
C ALA A 428 7.16 -2.31 -23.03
N GLY A 429 7.21 -1.16 -22.39
CA GLY A 429 6.02 -0.41 -22.03
C GLY A 429 5.03 -1.24 -21.19
N LYS A 430 3.78 -1.25 -21.62
CA LYS A 430 2.70 -2.03 -20.97
C LYS A 430 2.98 -3.53 -21.01
N GLU A 431 3.46 -4.07 -22.13
CA GLU A 431 3.76 -5.50 -22.26
C GLU A 431 4.81 -5.98 -21.25
N LEU A 432 5.75 -5.12 -20.86
CA LEU A 432 6.75 -5.44 -19.83
C LEU A 432 6.09 -5.63 -18.45
N LEU A 433 5.13 -4.78 -18.09
CA LEU A 433 4.40 -4.91 -16.83
C LEU A 433 3.51 -6.15 -16.85
N ASP A 434 2.80 -6.41 -17.96
CA ASP A 434 1.97 -7.59 -18.16
C ASP A 434 2.81 -8.88 -18.06
N PHE A 435 4.03 -8.89 -18.64
CA PHE A 435 4.97 -10.02 -18.56
C PHE A 435 5.37 -10.31 -17.10
N PHE A 436 5.79 -9.30 -16.33
CA PHE A 436 6.14 -9.52 -14.93
C PHE A 436 4.93 -9.94 -14.10
N GLU A 437 3.76 -9.34 -14.29
CA GLU A 437 2.55 -9.74 -13.59
C GLU A 437 2.19 -11.21 -13.84
N TYR A 438 2.26 -11.66 -15.10
CA TYR A 438 2.03 -13.06 -15.46
C TYR A 438 2.96 -13.99 -14.69
N HIS A 439 4.27 -13.70 -14.65
CA HIS A 439 5.25 -14.54 -13.96
C HIS A 439 5.11 -14.50 -12.43
N ILE A 440 4.80 -13.36 -11.85
CA ILE A 440 4.51 -13.25 -10.40
C ILE A 440 3.31 -14.14 -10.04
N ARG A 441 2.23 -14.08 -10.83
CA ARG A 441 1.04 -14.94 -10.63
C ARG A 441 1.34 -16.42 -10.87
N LEU A 442 2.23 -16.75 -11.79
CA LEU A 442 2.67 -18.11 -12.03
C LEU A 442 3.54 -18.65 -10.88
N ALA A 443 4.48 -17.86 -10.36
CA ALA A 443 5.27 -18.19 -9.17
C ALA A 443 4.38 -18.48 -7.95
N ALA A 444 3.33 -17.70 -7.75
CA ALA A 444 2.36 -17.92 -6.67
C ALA A 444 1.63 -19.27 -6.78
N LYS A 445 1.38 -19.77 -8.00
CA LYS A 445 0.78 -21.09 -8.25
C LYS A 445 1.78 -22.23 -8.04
N ASN A 446 3.06 -22.00 -8.34
CA ASN A 446 4.13 -23.01 -8.36
C ASN A 446 5.03 -22.95 -7.11
N LYS A 447 4.58 -22.38 -6.01
CA LYS A 447 5.35 -22.07 -4.80
C LYS A 447 6.13 -23.24 -4.17
N GLU A 448 5.82 -24.48 -4.56
CA GLU A 448 6.54 -25.67 -4.07
C GLU A 448 7.78 -26.02 -4.91
N VAL A 449 7.90 -25.47 -6.12
CA VAL A 449 8.97 -25.81 -7.05
C VAL A 449 10.30 -25.09 -6.68
N GLY A 450 10.22 -23.80 -6.32
CA GLY A 450 11.42 -22.96 -6.09
C GLY A 450 12.33 -22.93 -7.34
N ASP A 451 13.27 -22.04 -7.41
CA ASP A 451 14.33 -21.97 -8.44
C ASP A 451 13.88 -22.07 -9.93
N ASP A 452 12.58 -21.98 -10.22
CA ASP A 452 12.04 -21.86 -11.59
C ASP A 452 12.17 -20.43 -12.12
N LEU A 453 11.97 -20.26 -13.43
CA LEU A 453 12.11 -18.95 -14.08
C LEU A 453 11.18 -17.89 -13.47
N SER A 454 9.94 -18.27 -13.17
CA SER A 454 8.94 -17.31 -12.64
C SER A 454 9.32 -16.83 -11.24
N THR A 455 9.74 -17.74 -10.37
CA THR A 455 10.23 -17.41 -9.03
C THR A 455 11.52 -16.56 -9.08
N ASP A 456 12.43 -16.85 -10.01
CA ASP A 456 13.64 -16.05 -10.22
C ASP A 456 13.33 -14.66 -10.81
N LEU A 457 12.28 -14.53 -11.66
CA LEU A 457 11.81 -13.24 -12.16
C LEU A 457 11.17 -12.38 -11.06
N VAL A 458 10.55 -12.97 -10.03
CA VAL A 458 10.10 -12.23 -8.84
C VAL A 458 11.30 -11.56 -8.14
N TRP A 459 12.41 -12.28 -7.97
CA TRP A 459 13.64 -11.68 -7.46
C TRP A 459 14.23 -10.65 -8.42
N TYR A 460 14.17 -10.86 -9.74
CA TYR A 460 14.61 -9.88 -10.73
C TYR A 460 13.83 -8.55 -10.60
N CYS A 461 12.55 -8.60 -10.27
CA CYS A 461 11.76 -7.38 -9.99
C CYS A 461 12.36 -6.53 -8.87
N TRP A 462 13.06 -7.13 -7.91
CA TRP A 462 13.71 -6.43 -6.80
C TRP A 462 14.96 -5.66 -7.21
N ARG A 463 15.82 -6.23 -8.07
CA ARG A 463 17.14 -5.62 -8.37
C ARG A 463 17.58 -5.73 -9.82
N GLY A 464 16.75 -6.21 -10.71
CA GLY A 464 17.07 -6.32 -12.13
C GLY A 464 17.14 -4.96 -12.81
N GLN A 465 18.12 -4.77 -13.69
CA GLN A 465 18.41 -3.48 -14.33
C GLN A 465 17.26 -2.92 -15.19
N LEU A 466 16.34 -3.76 -15.67
CA LEU A 466 15.18 -3.36 -16.45
C LEU A 466 13.86 -3.67 -15.72
N SER A 467 13.94 -3.90 -14.41
CA SER A 467 12.75 -4.05 -13.58
C SER A 467 11.98 -2.73 -13.48
N PRO A 468 10.66 -2.74 -13.76
CA PRO A 468 9.82 -1.56 -13.58
C PRO A 468 9.63 -1.19 -12.10
N LEU A 469 9.99 -2.08 -11.16
CA LEU A 469 9.90 -1.82 -9.72
C LEU A 469 11.22 -1.31 -9.12
N PHE A 470 12.37 -1.59 -9.73
CA PHE A 470 13.67 -1.16 -9.23
C PHE A 470 14.18 0.13 -9.88
N GLY A 471 14.13 0.21 -11.21
CA GLY A 471 14.44 1.41 -11.98
C GLY A 471 15.89 1.90 -11.92
N LYS A 472 16.87 1.02 -11.61
CA LYS A 472 18.29 1.34 -11.58
C LYS A 472 19.11 0.26 -12.26
N ASN A 473 20.34 0.61 -12.68
CA ASN A 473 21.24 -0.30 -13.38
C ASN A 473 21.79 -1.44 -12.52
N LYS A 474 22.00 -1.23 -11.23
CA LYS A 474 22.50 -2.22 -10.26
C LYS A 474 22.14 -1.83 -8.82
N MET A 475 22.23 -2.80 -7.91
CA MET A 475 22.11 -2.60 -6.47
C MET A 475 23.47 -2.86 -5.80
N THR A 476 24.02 -1.86 -5.14
CA THR A 476 25.39 -1.86 -4.59
C THR A 476 25.47 -2.27 -3.12
N THR A 477 24.69 -3.30 -2.72
CA THR A 477 24.64 -3.74 -1.31
C THR A 477 25.97 -4.31 -0.84
N PHE A 478 26.64 -5.14 -1.64
CA PHE A 478 27.93 -5.72 -1.32
C PHE A 478 29.01 -4.65 -1.21
N GLU A 479 29.08 -3.78 -2.19
CA GLU A 479 30.06 -2.70 -2.27
C GLU A 479 29.95 -1.77 -1.06
N ARG A 480 28.75 -1.42 -0.64
CA ARG A 480 28.52 -0.56 0.54
C ARG A 480 28.94 -1.19 1.86
N TYR A 481 28.99 -2.52 1.96
CA TYR A 481 29.51 -3.20 3.17
C TYR A 481 31.02 -3.28 3.19
N PHE A 482 31.64 -3.57 2.05
CA PHE A 482 33.03 -4.07 2.01
C PHE A 482 34.01 -3.18 1.26
N ILE A 483 33.57 -2.15 0.56
CA ILE A 483 34.41 -1.25 -0.23
C ILE A 483 34.21 0.18 0.27
N GLU A 484 35.30 0.94 0.42
CA GLU A 484 35.20 2.33 0.88
C GLU A 484 35.07 3.33 -0.27
N GLU A 485 35.53 3.00 -1.46
CA GLU A 485 35.59 3.87 -2.62
C GLU A 485 34.19 4.21 -3.14
N PRO A 486 33.77 5.50 -3.08
CA PRO A 486 32.39 5.92 -3.38
C PRO A 486 31.95 5.65 -4.82
N GLU A 487 32.90 5.57 -5.78
CA GLU A 487 32.56 5.26 -7.15
C GLU A 487 31.95 3.86 -7.34
N THR A 488 32.26 2.91 -6.45
CA THR A 488 31.67 1.56 -6.47
C THR A 488 30.22 1.56 -5.97
N HIS A 489 29.82 2.56 -5.21
CA HIS A 489 28.48 2.72 -4.63
C HIS A 489 27.48 3.40 -5.57
N GLN A 490 27.90 3.77 -6.78
CA GLN A 490 27.02 4.48 -7.73
C GLN A 490 25.98 3.54 -8.31
N GLU A 491 24.74 3.98 -8.25
CA GLU A 491 23.57 3.35 -8.85
C GLU A 491 22.95 4.36 -9.80
N VAL A 492 22.97 4.07 -11.10
CA VAL A 492 22.43 4.97 -12.14
C VAL A 492 20.93 4.68 -12.29
N GLU A 493 20.13 5.71 -12.12
CA GLU A 493 18.68 5.65 -12.31
C GLU A 493 18.33 5.54 -13.80
N ASN A 494 17.22 4.83 -14.09
CA ASN A 494 16.68 4.75 -15.44
C ASN A 494 16.23 6.14 -15.93
N GLU A 495 16.28 6.38 -17.23
CA GLU A 495 15.91 7.65 -17.86
C GLU A 495 14.47 8.10 -17.55
N TYR A 496 13.59 7.16 -17.18
CA TYR A 496 12.23 7.46 -16.72
C TYR A 496 12.22 8.55 -15.63
N PHE A 497 13.12 8.47 -14.64
CA PHE A 497 13.12 9.41 -13.50
C PHE A 497 13.48 10.84 -13.89
N SER A 498 14.24 11.01 -14.96
CA SER A 498 14.50 12.32 -15.58
C SER A 498 13.33 12.77 -16.45
N TYR A 499 12.84 11.86 -17.29
CA TYR A 499 11.88 12.16 -18.36
C TYR A 499 10.44 12.27 -17.86
N ARG A 500 10.09 11.72 -16.70
CA ARG A 500 8.75 11.87 -16.09
C ARG A 500 8.35 13.32 -15.79
N ASN A 501 9.31 14.26 -15.85
CA ASN A 501 9.02 15.70 -15.78
C ASN A 501 8.50 16.27 -17.11
N SER A 502 8.66 15.56 -18.22
CA SER A 502 8.21 15.98 -19.55
C SER A 502 6.77 15.60 -19.79
N LYS A 503 5.93 16.58 -20.14
CA LYS A 503 4.54 16.36 -20.55
C LYS A 503 4.43 15.35 -21.69
N LYS A 504 5.32 15.47 -22.71
CA LYS A 504 5.33 14.57 -23.88
C LYS A 504 5.54 13.11 -23.46
N ILE A 505 6.43 12.84 -22.51
CA ILE A 505 6.67 11.46 -22.03
C ILE A 505 5.48 10.96 -21.21
N CYS A 506 4.89 11.79 -20.35
CA CYS A 506 3.67 11.40 -19.65
C CYS A 506 2.52 11.09 -20.62
N GLN A 507 2.38 11.86 -21.70
CA GLN A 507 1.40 11.59 -22.76
C GLN A 507 1.69 10.26 -23.47
N LEU A 508 2.94 10.00 -23.86
CA LEU A 508 3.36 8.75 -24.47
C LEU A 508 3.03 7.54 -23.58
N ILE A 509 3.28 7.67 -22.27
CA ILE A 509 2.95 6.60 -21.30
C ILE A 509 1.43 6.39 -21.22
N LEU A 510 0.64 7.45 -21.12
CA LEU A 510 -0.82 7.33 -21.07
C LEU A 510 -1.38 6.68 -22.36
N GLU A 511 -0.90 7.10 -23.53
CA GLU A 511 -1.26 6.53 -24.83
C GLU A 511 -0.95 5.04 -24.94
N GLU A 512 0.19 4.58 -24.40
CA GLU A 512 0.58 3.16 -24.33
C GLU A 512 -0.45 2.31 -23.58
N PHE A 513 -1.11 2.89 -22.58
CA PHE A 513 -2.18 2.23 -21.81
C PHE A 513 -3.59 2.53 -22.35
N GLY A 514 -3.69 3.13 -23.54
CA GLY A 514 -4.97 3.47 -24.17
C GLY A 514 -5.73 4.61 -23.48
N LEU A 515 -5.01 5.53 -22.83
CA LEU A 515 -5.58 6.62 -22.04
C LEU A 515 -5.35 7.98 -22.70
N GLU A 516 -6.35 8.86 -22.63
CA GLU A 516 -6.27 10.21 -23.15
C GLU A 516 -5.70 11.17 -22.09
N ALA A 517 -4.58 11.81 -22.40
CA ALA A 517 -3.89 12.72 -21.47
C ALA A 517 -4.74 13.94 -21.01
N LYS A 518 -5.78 14.31 -21.78
CA LYS A 518 -6.68 15.40 -21.41
C LYS A 518 -7.42 15.13 -20.10
N VAL A 519 -7.86 13.89 -19.89
CA VAL A 519 -8.68 13.48 -18.75
C VAL A 519 -7.95 12.54 -17.79
N SER A 520 -6.80 12.00 -18.20
CA SER A 520 -6.07 10.97 -17.46
C SER A 520 -4.87 11.55 -16.72
N ARG A 521 -4.50 10.90 -15.63
CA ARG A 521 -3.32 11.22 -14.82
C ARG A 521 -2.58 9.92 -14.48
N ILE A 522 -1.27 10.05 -14.23
CA ILE A 522 -0.40 9.00 -13.74
C ILE A 522 -0.19 9.24 -12.24
N VAL A 523 -0.31 8.19 -11.43
CA VAL A 523 0.03 8.24 -10.00
C VAL A 523 1.07 7.16 -9.72
N ASN A 524 2.23 7.55 -9.15
CA ASN A 524 3.25 6.62 -8.73
C ASN A 524 3.92 7.01 -7.39
N GLY A 525 4.72 6.06 -6.82
CA GLY A 525 5.49 6.19 -5.59
C GLY A 525 6.99 6.02 -5.80
N HIS A 526 7.61 5.20 -4.96
CA HIS A 526 8.97 4.64 -5.06
C HIS A 526 10.13 5.61 -4.82
N THR A 527 10.05 6.84 -5.27
CA THR A 527 11.12 7.84 -5.13
C THR A 527 10.67 9.00 -4.28
N PRO A 528 11.22 9.16 -3.06
CA PRO A 528 10.82 10.24 -2.17
C PRO A 528 11.04 11.61 -2.80
N VAL A 529 10.00 12.45 -2.74
CA VAL A 529 10.05 13.84 -3.24
C VAL A 529 10.83 14.70 -2.26
N LYS A 530 11.97 15.23 -2.69
CA LYS A 530 12.87 16.04 -1.87
C LYS A 530 12.47 17.52 -1.94
N THR A 531 11.39 17.88 -1.27
CA THR A 531 10.87 19.28 -1.25
C THR A 531 11.89 20.29 -0.73
N GLY A 532 12.71 19.92 0.24
CA GLY A 532 13.83 20.75 0.71
C GLY A 532 14.88 21.08 -0.37
N LYS A 533 14.87 20.34 -1.51
CA LYS A 533 15.69 20.61 -2.71
C LYS A 533 14.88 21.22 -3.86
N GLY A 534 13.65 21.67 -3.62
CA GLY A 534 12.79 22.29 -4.62
C GLY A 534 12.06 21.30 -5.55
N GLU A 535 12.05 20.00 -5.23
CA GLU A 535 11.28 19.04 -6.02
C GLU A 535 9.77 19.19 -5.73
N SER A 536 8.95 18.98 -6.76
CA SER A 536 7.48 18.98 -6.69
C SER A 536 6.93 17.55 -6.83
N PRO A 537 5.91 17.17 -6.05
CA PRO A 537 5.17 15.93 -6.29
C PRO A 537 4.35 15.97 -7.59
N ILE A 538 4.07 17.16 -8.12
CA ILE A 538 3.35 17.36 -9.37
C ILE A 538 4.35 17.51 -10.50
N ARG A 539 4.29 16.63 -11.51
CA ARG A 539 5.23 16.53 -12.60
C ARG A 539 4.50 16.51 -13.95
N GLY A 540 5.27 16.62 -15.06
CA GLY A 540 4.71 16.54 -16.41
C GLY A 540 3.58 17.54 -16.65
N GLU A 541 3.71 18.78 -16.14
CA GLU A 541 2.67 19.83 -16.21
C GLU A 541 1.31 19.36 -15.64
N GLY A 542 1.31 18.56 -14.57
CA GLY A 542 0.10 18.09 -13.92
C GLY A 542 -0.40 16.71 -14.40
N LEU A 543 0.30 16.06 -15.31
CA LEU A 543 -0.06 14.73 -15.80
C LEU A 543 0.41 13.58 -14.88
N LEU A 544 1.39 13.83 -14.01
CA LEU A 544 1.93 12.82 -13.12
C LEU A 544 2.04 13.34 -11.69
N PHE A 545 1.58 12.51 -10.75
CA PHE A 545 1.66 12.72 -9.30
C PHE A 545 2.57 11.68 -8.66
N VAL A 546 3.67 12.13 -8.03
CA VAL A 546 4.55 11.28 -7.22
C VAL A 546 4.14 11.45 -5.77
N ILE A 547 3.55 10.43 -5.17
CA ILE A 547 2.99 10.52 -3.82
C ILE A 547 3.88 9.90 -2.72
N ASP A 548 5.10 9.46 -3.06
CA ASP A 548 6.12 9.12 -2.06
C ASP A 548 6.68 10.40 -1.43
N GLY A 549 6.23 10.69 -0.23
CA GLY A 549 6.71 11.83 0.56
C GLY A 549 7.58 11.42 1.74
N GLY A 550 7.89 10.11 1.89
CA GLY A 550 8.70 9.58 2.97
C GLY A 550 7.94 9.47 4.29
N LEU A 551 6.86 8.71 4.35
CA LEU A 551 6.20 8.31 5.60
C LEU A 551 7.21 7.72 6.59
N CYS A 552 8.14 6.92 6.09
CA CYS A 552 9.22 6.34 6.90
C CYS A 552 10.12 7.42 7.52
N GLU A 553 10.30 7.35 8.84
CA GLU A 553 11.12 8.27 9.63
C GLU A 553 12.51 8.50 9.03
N ALA A 554 13.13 7.44 8.48
CA ALA A 554 14.45 7.51 7.88
C ALA A 554 14.55 8.51 6.71
N TYR A 555 13.43 8.84 6.06
CA TYR A 555 13.36 9.79 4.95
C TYR A 555 12.91 11.19 5.34
N GLN A 556 12.16 11.35 6.43
CA GLN A 556 11.58 12.64 6.84
C GLN A 556 12.62 13.76 6.95
N LYS A 557 13.84 13.43 7.41
CA LYS A 557 14.98 14.40 7.44
C LYS A 557 15.40 14.90 6.05
N LYS A 558 15.13 14.12 4.99
CA LYS A 558 15.52 14.47 3.60
C LYS A 558 14.36 15.08 2.82
N THR A 559 13.13 14.69 3.13
CA THR A 559 11.92 15.14 2.45
C THR A 559 11.32 16.39 3.06
N SER A 560 11.57 16.65 4.34
CA SER A 560 10.96 17.74 5.14
C SER A 560 9.45 17.61 5.29
N THR A 561 8.88 16.45 4.98
CA THR A 561 7.45 16.09 5.13
C THR A 561 7.34 14.67 5.64
N ALA A 562 6.16 14.29 6.11
CA ALA A 562 5.85 12.92 6.53
C ALA A 562 4.98 12.17 5.53
N GLY A 563 5.05 12.51 4.26
CA GLY A 563 4.32 11.83 3.21
C GLY A 563 3.30 12.69 2.49
N TYR A 564 2.84 12.15 1.37
CA TYR A 564 1.74 12.70 0.59
C TYR A 564 0.63 11.68 0.48
N SER A 565 -0.60 12.16 0.44
CA SER A 565 -1.75 11.42 -0.07
C SER A 565 -2.40 12.23 -1.18
N LEU A 566 -3.06 11.55 -2.10
CA LEU A 566 -3.84 12.20 -3.13
C LEU A 566 -5.31 11.85 -2.90
N LEU A 567 -6.17 12.83 -2.97
CA LEU A 567 -7.62 12.66 -2.93
C LEU A 567 -8.18 12.97 -4.32
N ASN A 568 -9.07 12.12 -4.80
CA ASN A 568 -9.80 12.36 -6.04
C ASN A 568 -11.31 12.22 -5.77
N ASN A 569 -12.01 13.32 -5.75
CA ASN A 569 -13.46 13.35 -5.54
C ASN A 569 -14.20 13.79 -6.83
N SER A 570 -15.49 14.10 -6.72
CA SER A 570 -16.27 14.53 -7.88
C SER A 570 -15.88 15.90 -8.46
N TYR A 571 -15.05 16.67 -7.79
CA TYR A 571 -14.52 17.96 -8.26
C TYR A 571 -13.07 17.89 -8.75
N GLY A 572 -12.41 16.73 -8.65
CA GLY A 572 -11.06 16.54 -9.12
C GLY A 572 -10.05 16.22 -8.02
N PHE A 573 -8.78 16.54 -8.26
CA PHE A 573 -7.64 16.12 -7.43
C PHE A 573 -7.23 17.15 -6.39
N GLN A 574 -6.93 16.66 -5.19
CA GLN A 574 -6.34 17.41 -4.09
C GLN A 574 -5.12 16.67 -3.55
N LEU A 575 -3.98 17.35 -3.47
CA LEU A 575 -2.78 16.84 -2.82
C LEU A 575 -2.83 17.16 -1.33
N VAL A 576 -2.60 16.15 -0.51
CA VAL A 576 -2.52 16.26 0.94
C VAL A 576 -1.08 16.04 1.38
N THR A 577 -0.48 17.02 2.04
CA THR A 577 0.86 16.92 2.63
C THR A 577 0.73 16.65 4.12
N HIS A 578 1.27 15.52 4.58
CA HIS A 578 1.19 15.12 5.98
C HIS A 578 2.34 15.68 6.80
N GLN A 579 2.02 16.09 8.04
CA GLN A 579 3.00 16.42 9.07
C GLN A 579 3.51 15.13 9.73
N PRO A 580 4.74 15.11 10.29
CA PRO A 580 5.22 13.98 11.08
C PRO A 580 4.22 13.60 12.16
N PHE A 581 3.83 12.33 12.14
CA PHE A 581 2.94 11.78 13.14
C PHE A 581 3.68 11.75 14.49
N GLN A 582 3.10 12.34 15.53
CA GLN A 582 3.76 12.44 16.83
C GLN A 582 3.29 11.34 17.79
N ASP A 583 2.00 11.36 18.13
CA ASP A 583 1.41 10.44 19.10
C ASP A 583 -0.12 10.43 18.93
N ILE A 584 -0.74 9.24 19.10
CA ILE A 584 -2.19 9.09 19.06
C ILE A 584 -2.87 9.93 20.15
N GLN A 585 -2.29 10.05 21.34
CA GLN A 585 -2.89 10.83 22.42
C GLN A 585 -3.02 12.32 22.05
N LYS A 586 -2.00 12.90 21.43
CA LYS A 586 -2.05 14.28 20.95
C LYS A 586 -3.13 14.46 19.85
N VAL A 587 -3.29 13.47 18.99
CA VAL A 587 -4.34 13.50 17.97
C VAL A 587 -5.73 13.45 18.58
N VAL A 588 -5.92 12.64 19.63
CA VAL A 588 -7.20 12.56 20.36
C VAL A 588 -7.49 13.87 21.11
N ASP A 589 -6.48 14.47 21.72
CA ASP A 589 -6.64 15.70 22.50
C ASP A 589 -6.85 16.93 21.61
N SER A 590 -6.19 16.99 20.44
CA SER A 590 -6.22 18.15 19.53
C SER A 590 -6.21 17.72 18.05
N PRO A 591 -7.26 17.06 17.55
CA PRO A 591 -7.26 16.48 16.19
C PRO A 591 -7.20 17.53 15.07
N PHE A 592 -7.54 18.79 15.35
CA PHE A 592 -7.44 19.89 14.38
C PHE A 592 -6.04 20.54 14.34
N GLU A 593 -5.19 20.30 15.32
CA GLU A 593 -3.80 20.80 15.31
C GLU A 593 -2.88 19.92 14.45
N GLN A 594 -3.17 18.63 14.34
CA GLN A 594 -2.48 17.70 13.43
C GLN A 594 -2.98 17.87 11.99
N THR A 595 -3.02 19.09 11.49
CA THR A 595 -3.59 19.37 10.17
C THR A 595 -2.63 19.00 9.05
N SER A 596 -3.12 18.19 8.10
CA SER A 596 -2.49 18.02 6.80
C SER A 596 -2.77 19.23 5.92
N LEU A 597 -1.76 19.71 5.20
CA LEU A 597 -1.94 20.80 4.25
C LEU A 597 -2.53 20.27 2.95
N LYS A 598 -3.69 20.79 2.58
CA LYS A 598 -4.35 20.43 1.31
C LYS A 598 -4.11 21.49 0.25
N ARG A 599 -3.82 21.02 -0.96
CA ARG A 599 -3.70 21.84 -2.16
C ARG A 599 -4.62 21.28 -3.23
N VAL A 600 -5.57 22.08 -3.68
CA VAL A 600 -6.39 21.76 -4.85
C VAL A 600 -5.48 21.79 -6.08
N ILE A 601 -5.45 20.72 -6.85
CA ILE A 601 -4.68 20.60 -8.09
C ILE A 601 -5.60 20.78 -9.29
N GLU A 602 -6.77 20.21 -9.23
CA GLU A 602 -7.79 20.24 -10.25
C GLU A 602 -9.14 20.55 -9.59
N ASP A 603 -9.83 21.52 -10.14
CA ASP A 603 -11.17 21.92 -9.69
C ASP A 603 -12.06 21.99 -10.95
N LEU A 604 -12.89 20.97 -11.11
CA LEU A 604 -13.79 20.83 -12.24
C LEU A 604 -15.05 21.69 -12.02
N GLU A 605 -15.48 22.45 -13.02
CA GLU A 605 -16.72 23.25 -12.98
C GLU A 605 -17.93 22.33 -12.79
N ASP A 606 -17.97 21.22 -13.53
CA ASP A 606 -19.01 20.22 -13.44
C ASP A 606 -18.55 19.01 -12.63
N ARG A 607 -19.39 18.53 -11.71
CA ARG A 607 -19.09 17.36 -10.90
C ARG A 607 -19.03 16.10 -11.75
N THR A 608 -17.97 15.31 -11.58
CA THR A 608 -17.88 13.96 -12.16
C THR A 608 -18.98 13.07 -11.55
N LEU A 609 -19.80 12.47 -12.40
CA LEU A 609 -20.85 11.53 -12.02
C LEU A 609 -20.35 10.08 -12.08
N ILE A 610 -21.06 9.18 -11.40
CA ILE A 610 -20.73 7.74 -11.39
C ILE A 610 -20.69 7.17 -12.81
N GLN A 611 -21.57 7.58 -13.73
CA GLN A 611 -21.57 7.09 -15.12
C GLN A 611 -20.21 7.23 -15.84
N SER A 612 -19.40 8.22 -15.45
CA SER A 612 -18.05 8.46 -16.03
C SER A 612 -16.94 7.68 -15.33
N THR A 613 -17.27 6.81 -14.38
CA THR A 613 -16.30 6.04 -13.58
C THR A 613 -16.18 4.60 -14.06
N THR A 614 -15.13 3.89 -13.65
CA THR A 614 -14.97 2.45 -13.91
C THR A 614 -16.16 1.64 -13.40
N ILE A 615 -16.68 1.98 -12.22
CA ILE A 615 -17.90 1.33 -11.69
C ILE A 615 -19.10 1.69 -12.55
N GLY A 616 -19.21 2.95 -12.98
CA GLY A 616 -20.29 3.42 -13.84
C GLY A 616 -20.35 2.70 -15.19
N GLN A 617 -19.19 2.40 -15.80
CA GLN A 617 -19.15 1.62 -17.04
C GLN A 617 -19.75 0.22 -16.85
N ASN A 618 -19.41 -0.47 -15.75
CA ASN A 618 -20.00 -1.77 -15.43
C ASN A 618 -21.53 -1.68 -15.21
N LEU A 619 -22.02 -0.58 -14.60
CA LEU A 619 -23.45 -0.36 -14.41
C LEU A 619 -24.16 -0.05 -15.73
N LEU A 620 -23.53 0.68 -16.65
CA LEU A 620 -24.03 0.94 -18.00
C LEU A 620 -24.13 -0.35 -18.83
N GLU A 621 -23.13 -1.24 -18.72
CA GLU A 621 -23.20 -2.58 -19.35
C GLU A 621 -24.39 -3.39 -18.80
N GLN A 622 -24.58 -3.44 -17.49
CA GLN A 622 -25.75 -4.08 -16.86
C GLN A 622 -27.07 -3.45 -17.32
N GLN A 623 -27.11 -2.12 -17.45
CA GLN A 623 -28.30 -1.42 -17.96
C GLN A 623 -28.62 -1.83 -19.40
N GLN A 624 -27.62 -1.92 -20.28
CA GLN A 624 -27.80 -2.38 -21.66
C GLN A 624 -28.29 -3.82 -21.73
N GLU A 625 -27.75 -4.73 -20.91
CA GLU A 625 -28.20 -6.12 -20.82
C GLU A 625 -29.67 -6.22 -20.39
N LEU A 626 -30.09 -5.42 -19.41
CA LEU A 626 -31.47 -5.38 -18.93
C LEU A 626 -32.43 -4.77 -19.97
N ILE A 627 -32.01 -3.76 -20.73
CA ILE A 627 -32.76 -3.21 -21.85
C ILE A 627 -32.97 -4.27 -22.93
N GLN A 628 -31.92 -5.01 -23.26
CA GLN A 628 -32.02 -6.12 -24.22
C GLN A 628 -32.96 -7.21 -23.71
N LEU A 629 -32.89 -7.58 -22.43
CA LEU A 629 -33.78 -8.55 -21.80
C LEU A 629 -35.26 -8.08 -21.87
N LEU A 630 -35.51 -6.77 -21.61
CA LEU A 630 -36.82 -6.17 -21.68
C LEU A 630 -37.44 -6.31 -23.08
N HIS A 631 -36.66 -5.95 -24.11
CA HIS A 631 -37.13 -6.03 -25.52
C HIS A 631 -37.32 -7.48 -25.99
N GLU A 632 -36.44 -8.40 -25.65
CA GLU A 632 -36.52 -9.79 -26.15
C GLU A 632 -37.63 -10.63 -25.49
N PHE A 633 -37.96 -10.39 -24.23
CA PHE A 633 -38.80 -11.27 -23.43
C PHE A 633 -40.09 -10.63 -22.87
N TYR A 634 -40.18 -9.30 -22.82
CA TYR A 634 -41.29 -8.62 -22.17
C TYR A 634 -42.03 -7.60 -23.06
N ASP A 635 -41.41 -7.07 -24.10
CA ASP A 635 -42.00 -6.10 -25.03
C ASP A 635 -42.15 -6.65 -26.47
N GLY A 636 -41.76 -7.94 -26.69
CA GLY A 636 -41.81 -8.64 -27.98
C GLY A 636 -43.18 -9.21 -28.35
#